data_dd9ccb9fe33046b4ffd0b152af63043a
#
_entry.id   dd9ccb9fe33046b4ffd0b152af63043a
#
_cell.length_a   1.000
_cell.length_b   1.000
_cell.length_c   1.000
_cell.angle_alpha   90.00
_cell.angle_beta   90.00
_cell.angle_gamma   90.00
#
_symmetry.space_group_name_H-M   'P 1'
#
loop_
_entity.id
_entity.type
_entity.pdbx_description
1 polymer ?
#
loop_
_entity_poly.entity_id
_entity_poly.type
_entity_poly.pdbx_seq_one_letter_code
_entity_poly.pdbx_strand_id
1 'polypeptide(L)'
;EFIGKTVHDAVTNGQVHYEAIKALCDKYPAAAATVIMDLTVEAEAFGAEIIFPKNEVPSVSGRLLADEAAIEKLEVPALNKGRIPEYLKANMLTARNVTDRPVFAGCIGPYSLAGRLYDMSEIMMLIYINPDAANTLLRKCSDFITRYCMALKATGVNGVIMAEPAAGLLSNEDCLQYSSLFVKEIIEKVQDEHFAVVLHNCGNTGNCTQAMVYTGAAAYHFGNKIKMEEALKEVPTDALAMGNLDPVSLFKMAGPETMKEATLQLLETTRAYPNF
;
A
#
# COMPACT_ATOMS: atom_id res chain seq x y z
N GLU A 1 -1.35 20.63 -7.15
CA GLU A 1 -1.82 21.67 -8.09
C GLU A 1 -3.20 22.21 -7.71
N PHE A 2 -4.16 21.36 -7.36
CA PHE A 2 -5.55 21.76 -7.03
C PHE A 2 -5.66 22.81 -5.91
N ILE A 3 -4.76 22.76 -4.92
CA ILE A 3 -4.66 23.72 -3.82
C ILE A 3 -3.51 24.73 -4.01
N GLY A 4 -2.94 24.85 -5.20
CA GLY A 4 -1.78 25.73 -5.48
C GLY A 4 -0.45 25.27 -4.87
N LYS A 5 -0.35 23.99 -4.51
CA LYS A 5 0.85 23.34 -3.96
C LYS A 5 1.39 22.27 -4.89
N THR A 6 2.65 21.90 -4.71
CA THR A 6 3.30 20.82 -5.46
C THR A 6 3.12 19.46 -4.79
N VAL A 7 3.40 18.37 -5.52
CA VAL A 7 3.47 17.02 -4.90
C VAL A 7 4.55 16.99 -3.82
N HIS A 8 5.71 17.60 -4.10
CA HIS A 8 6.79 17.73 -3.11
C HIS A 8 6.30 18.37 -1.80
N ASP A 9 5.57 19.49 -1.88
CA ASP A 9 5.04 20.16 -0.67
C ASP A 9 4.09 19.23 0.11
N ALA A 10 3.24 18.48 -0.60
CA ALA A 10 2.29 17.58 0.04
C ALA A 10 2.96 16.37 0.71
N VAL A 11 3.99 15.77 0.08
CA VAL A 11 4.66 14.58 0.65
C VAL A 11 5.72 14.91 1.71
N THR A 12 6.09 16.19 1.86
CA THR A 12 7.08 16.64 2.86
C THR A 12 6.48 17.44 4.01
N ASN A 13 5.18 17.78 3.96
CA ASN A 13 4.52 18.58 4.98
C ASN A 13 3.12 18.04 5.27
N GLY A 14 2.92 17.51 6.46
CA GLY A 14 1.67 16.88 6.89
C GLY A 14 0.46 17.81 6.92
N GLN A 15 0.64 19.12 7.12
CA GLN A 15 -0.45 20.10 7.02
C GLN A 15 -0.90 20.27 5.57
N VAL A 16 0.04 20.45 4.63
CA VAL A 16 -0.27 20.58 3.18
C VAL A 16 -0.88 19.28 2.65
N HIS A 17 -0.37 18.13 3.10
CA HIS A 17 -0.92 16.81 2.78
C HIS A 17 -2.40 16.72 3.18
N TYR A 18 -2.73 17.05 4.43
CA TYR A 18 -4.11 17.09 4.92
C TYR A 18 -4.98 18.06 4.08
N GLU A 19 -4.51 19.28 3.82
CA GLU A 19 -5.25 20.28 3.04
C GLU A 19 -5.59 19.76 1.63
N ALA A 20 -4.67 19.02 0.99
CA ALA A 20 -4.91 18.42 -0.30
C ALA A 20 -6.01 17.33 -0.24
N ILE A 21 -5.98 16.47 0.78
CA ILE A 21 -7.01 15.44 0.99
C ILE A 21 -8.36 16.08 1.27
N LYS A 22 -8.41 17.05 2.18
CA LYS A 22 -9.65 17.75 2.55
C LYS A 22 -10.30 18.40 1.33
N ALA A 23 -9.51 19.07 0.50
CA ALA A 23 -9.99 19.70 -0.73
C ALA A 23 -10.58 18.68 -1.72
N LEU A 24 -10.01 17.46 -1.80
CA LEU A 24 -10.57 16.39 -2.63
C LEU A 24 -11.86 15.84 -2.02
N CYS A 25 -11.91 15.63 -0.70
CA CYS A 25 -13.11 15.16 0.00
C CYS A 25 -14.28 16.15 -0.14
N ASP A 26 -14.01 17.45 -0.10
CA ASP A 26 -15.04 18.49 -0.27
C ASP A 26 -15.57 18.56 -1.70
N LYS A 27 -14.74 18.20 -2.68
CA LYS A 27 -15.12 18.28 -4.10
C LYS A 27 -15.78 17.00 -4.61
N TYR A 28 -15.37 15.84 -4.13
CA TYR A 28 -15.78 14.54 -4.66
C TYR A 28 -16.48 13.68 -3.61
N PRO A 29 -17.63 13.07 -3.96
CA PRO A 29 -18.39 12.20 -3.05
C PRO A 29 -17.79 10.77 -3.00
N ALA A 30 -16.48 10.65 -2.73
CA ALA A 30 -15.83 9.35 -2.57
C ALA A 30 -16.33 8.65 -1.30
N ALA A 31 -16.41 7.31 -1.34
CA ALA A 31 -16.85 6.49 -0.21
C ALA A 31 -15.89 6.51 0.99
N ALA A 32 -14.62 6.83 0.75
CA ALA A 32 -13.59 6.96 1.77
C ALA A 32 -12.61 8.08 1.42
N ALA A 33 -11.96 8.63 2.43
CA ALA A 33 -10.78 9.50 2.27
C ALA A 33 -9.52 8.64 2.36
N THR A 34 -8.56 8.88 1.47
CA THR A 34 -7.27 8.21 1.51
C THR A 34 -6.15 9.23 1.53
N VAL A 35 -5.13 9.00 2.34
CA VAL A 35 -3.92 9.83 2.30
C VAL A 35 -3.12 9.53 1.04
N ILE A 36 -2.30 10.50 0.61
CA ILE A 36 -1.41 10.32 -0.53
C ILE A 36 -0.43 9.19 -0.20
N MET A 37 -0.50 8.10 -0.97
CA MET A 37 0.39 6.97 -0.79
C MET A 37 1.74 7.26 -1.47
N ASP A 38 2.80 7.19 -0.69
CA ASP A 38 4.18 7.31 -1.14
C ASP A 38 4.97 6.13 -0.58
N LEU A 39 5.30 5.18 -1.45
CA LEU A 39 5.96 3.93 -1.09
C LEU A 39 7.47 4.09 -0.81
N THR A 40 7.94 5.32 -0.54
CA THR A 40 9.34 5.60 -0.18
C THR A 40 9.50 6.03 1.27
N VAL A 41 8.41 6.34 1.97
CA VAL A 41 8.41 6.89 3.34
C VAL A 41 9.08 5.94 4.33
N GLU A 42 8.77 4.66 4.24
CA GLU A 42 9.34 3.63 5.10
C GLU A 42 10.80 3.35 4.75
N ALA A 43 11.15 3.30 3.46
CA ALA A 43 12.55 3.14 3.03
C ALA A 43 13.41 4.33 3.46
N GLU A 44 12.90 5.56 3.40
CA GLU A 44 13.56 6.76 3.93
C GLU A 44 13.83 6.65 5.43
N ALA A 45 12.87 6.12 6.20
CA ALA A 45 13.06 5.91 7.63
C ALA A 45 14.22 4.95 7.94
N PHE A 46 14.45 3.94 7.11
CA PHE A 46 15.60 3.05 7.17
C PHE A 46 16.92 3.72 6.72
N GLY A 47 16.86 4.90 6.10
CA GLY A 47 18.02 5.66 5.64
C GLY A 47 18.26 5.57 4.14
N ALA A 48 17.32 5.08 3.34
CA ALA A 48 17.42 5.11 1.88
C ALA A 48 17.40 6.55 1.37
N GLU A 49 18.20 6.83 0.35
CA GLU A 49 18.22 8.11 -0.33
C GLU A 49 16.98 8.26 -1.21
N ILE A 50 16.27 9.40 -1.10
CA ILE A 50 15.04 9.64 -1.84
C ILE A 50 15.22 10.80 -2.80
N ILE A 51 14.79 10.58 -4.04
CA ILE A 51 14.69 11.61 -5.08
C ILE A 51 13.30 12.22 -5.00
N PHE A 52 13.22 13.55 -4.87
CA PHE A 52 12.00 14.32 -4.78
C PHE A 52 11.76 15.18 -6.03
N PRO A 53 11.07 14.67 -7.05
CA PRO A 53 10.63 15.52 -8.15
C PRO A 53 9.56 16.51 -7.68
N LYS A 54 9.49 17.68 -8.31
CA LYS A 54 8.56 18.74 -7.90
C LYS A 54 7.08 18.32 -7.97
N ASN A 55 6.70 17.64 -9.05
CA ASN A 55 5.29 17.32 -9.37
C ASN A 55 5.06 15.82 -9.64
N GLU A 56 5.95 14.96 -9.17
CA GLU A 56 5.83 13.50 -9.28
C GLU A 56 6.02 12.86 -7.92
N VAL A 57 5.61 11.62 -7.77
CA VAL A 57 5.85 10.85 -6.54
C VAL A 57 7.34 10.58 -6.35
N PRO A 58 7.85 10.60 -5.11
CA PRO A 58 9.24 10.29 -4.81
C PRO A 58 9.64 8.88 -5.21
N SER A 59 10.94 8.69 -5.43
CA SER A 59 11.54 7.39 -5.73
C SER A 59 12.81 7.16 -4.90
N VAL A 60 13.12 5.89 -4.61
CA VAL A 60 14.37 5.52 -3.96
C VAL A 60 15.52 5.62 -4.97
N SER A 61 16.63 6.24 -4.54
CA SER A 61 17.87 6.33 -5.33
C SER A 61 18.79 5.15 -4.98
N GLY A 62 19.10 4.32 -5.96
CA GLY A 62 19.97 3.17 -5.74
C GLY A 62 19.42 2.14 -4.75
N ARG A 63 20.30 1.47 -4.01
CA ARG A 63 19.95 0.53 -2.95
C ARG A 63 20.70 0.87 -1.66
N LEU A 64 20.01 0.70 -0.52
CA LEU A 64 20.59 0.96 0.80
C LEU A 64 21.54 -0.19 1.22
N LEU A 65 21.15 -1.43 0.97
CA LEU A 65 21.85 -2.61 1.44
C LEU A 65 22.70 -3.20 0.30
N ALA A 66 24.01 -3.18 0.44
CA ALA A 66 24.91 -3.64 -0.59
C ALA A 66 25.01 -5.17 -0.69
N ASP A 67 24.87 -5.86 0.44
CA ASP A 67 25.08 -7.31 0.59
C ASP A 67 24.33 -7.87 1.80
N GLU A 68 24.44 -9.19 2.02
CA GLU A 68 23.82 -9.92 3.13
C GLU A 68 24.36 -9.48 4.50
N ALA A 69 25.66 -9.10 4.58
CA ALA A 69 26.24 -8.60 5.83
C ALA A 69 25.63 -7.24 6.25
N ALA A 70 25.19 -6.46 5.28
CA ALA A 70 24.44 -5.21 5.53
C ALA A 70 23.02 -5.52 6.05
N ILE A 71 22.39 -6.61 5.57
CA ILE A 71 21.08 -7.06 6.09
C ILE A 71 21.17 -7.41 7.59
N GLU A 72 22.19 -8.15 7.98
CA GLU A 72 22.39 -8.53 9.40
C GLU A 72 22.57 -7.32 10.31
N LYS A 73 23.31 -6.31 9.85
CA LYS A 73 23.60 -5.09 10.61
C LYS A 73 22.47 -4.06 10.57
N LEU A 74 21.47 -4.23 9.68
CA LEU A 74 20.38 -3.29 9.56
C LEU A 74 19.59 -3.19 10.87
N GLU A 75 19.51 -2.01 11.44
CA GLU A 75 18.66 -1.75 12.59
C GLU A 75 17.27 -1.29 12.14
N VAL A 76 16.24 -1.74 12.86
CA VAL A 76 14.87 -1.30 12.61
C VAL A 76 14.70 0.11 13.20
N PRO A 77 14.43 1.14 12.36
CA PRO A 77 14.44 2.52 12.82
C PRO A 77 13.25 2.87 13.75
N ALA A 78 13.40 3.94 14.51
CA ALA A 78 12.30 4.53 15.24
C ALA A 78 11.37 5.34 14.32
N LEU A 79 10.11 5.50 14.73
CA LEU A 79 9.07 6.18 13.92
C LEU A 79 9.22 7.72 13.87
N ASN A 80 10.27 8.27 14.41
CA ASN A 80 10.62 9.70 14.29
C ASN A 80 11.65 9.98 13.17
N LYS A 81 11.94 8.98 12.31
CA LYS A 81 12.88 9.10 11.20
C LYS A 81 12.18 9.44 9.89
N GLY A 82 12.92 10.08 8.99
CA GLY A 82 12.43 10.49 7.69
C GLY A 82 11.14 11.31 7.78
N ARG A 83 10.24 11.09 6.84
CA ARG A 83 8.93 11.76 6.76
C ARG A 83 7.81 11.05 7.55
N ILE A 84 8.09 9.98 8.30
CA ILE A 84 7.08 9.30 9.13
C ILE A 84 6.28 10.27 10.00
N PRO A 85 6.89 11.24 10.75
CA PRO A 85 6.13 12.18 11.55
C PRO A 85 5.14 13.04 10.75
N GLU A 86 5.50 13.45 9.54
CA GLU A 86 4.63 14.25 8.67
C GLU A 86 3.42 13.44 8.17
N TYR A 87 3.62 12.15 7.87
CA TYR A 87 2.53 11.24 7.51
C TYR A 87 1.61 10.94 8.69
N LEU A 88 2.14 10.71 9.88
CA LEU A 88 1.32 10.56 11.10
C LEU A 88 0.51 11.83 11.37
N LYS A 89 1.11 13.01 11.20
CA LYS A 89 0.42 14.31 11.34
C LYS A 89 -0.70 14.47 10.30
N ALA A 90 -0.44 14.16 9.03
CA ALA A 90 -1.44 14.22 7.98
C ALA A 90 -2.64 13.32 8.27
N ASN A 91 -2.39 12.07 8.68
CA ASN A 91 -3.42 11.10 9.04
C ASN A 91 -4.25 11.59 10.24
N MET A 92 -3.61 12.10 11.29
CA MET A 92 -4.30 12.64 12.47
C MET A 92 -5.18 13.84 12.11
N LEU A 93 -4.68 14.76 11.30
CA LEU A 93 -5.45 15.93 10.86
C LEU A 93 -6.64 15.50 9.98
N THR A 94 -6.43 14.54 9.08
CA THR A 94 -7.50 14.04 8.21
C THR A 94 -8.57 13.34 9.03
N ALA A 95 -8.21 12.42 9.93
CA ALA A 95 -9.18 11.70 10.77
C ALA A 95 -10.02 12.65 11.66
N ARG A 96 -9.43 13.75 12.12
CA ARG A 96 -10.13 14.75 12.96
C ARG A 96 -11.09 15.65 12.17
N ASN A 97 -10.82 15.91 10.89
CA ASN A 97 -11.53 16.94 10.12
C ASN A 97 -12.36 16.38 8.96
N VAL A 98 -12.22 15.10 8.63
CA VAL A 98 -13.06 14.37 7.69
C VAL A 98 -13.87 13.36 8.50
N THR A 99 -15.11 13.70 8.82
CA THR A 99 -15.96 12.93 9.75
C THR A 99 -17.20 12.32 9.09
N ASP A 100 -17.40 12.58 7.80
CA ASP A 100 -18.54 12.12 7.01
C ASP A 100 -18.29 10.79 6.28
N ARG A 101 -17.05 10.32 6.31
CA ARG A 101 -16.62 9.08 5.66
C ARG A 101 -15.39 8.48 6.35
N PRO A 102 -15.12 7.17 6.20
CA PRO A 102 -13.92 6.57 6.77
C PRO A 102 -12.64 7.13 6.12
N VAL A 103 -11.57 7.18 6.93
CA VAL A 103 -10.24 7.65 6.53
C VAL A 103 -9.27 6.47 6.55
N PHE A 104 -8.56 6.24 5.44
CA PHE A 104 -7.54 5.20 5.34
C PHE A 104 -6.16 5.81 5.16
N ALA A 105 -5.23 5.38 6.00
CA ALA A 105 -3.81 5.62 5.83
C ALA A 105 -3.23 4.77 4.67
N GLY A 106 -1.99 5.01 4.31
CA GLY A 106 -1.24 4.17 3.36
C GLY A 106 0.09 3.74 3.96
N CYS A 107 0.54 2.52 3.64
CA CYS A 107 1.88 2.03 3.91
C CYS A 107 2.32 1.04 2.83
N ILE A 108 3.63 0.80 2.75
CA ILE A 108 4.19 -0.28 1.92
C ILE A 108 4.09 -1.63 2.65
N GLY A 109 4.01 -2.74 1.91
CA GLY A 109 4.11 -4.08 2.49
C GLY A 109 5.55 -4.57 2.66
N PRO A 110 5.77 -5.66 3.46
CA PRO A 110 7.11 -6.09 3.86
C PRO A 110 8.03 -6.49 2.70
N TYR A 111 7.53 -7.25 1.72
CA TYR A 111 8.33 -7.69 0.58
C TYR A 111 8.67 -6.52 -0.36
N SER A 112 7.72 -5.64 -0.59
CA SER A 112 7.93 -4.43 -1.38
C SER A 112 8.92 -3.48 -0.70
N LEU A 113 8.89 -3.35 0.63
CA LEU A 113 9.89 -2.58 1.38
C LEU A 113 11.26 -3.22 1.28
N ALA A 114 11.38 -4.55 1.44
CA ALA A 114 12.64 -5.27 1.28
C ALA A 114 13.25 -5.02 -0.12
N GLY A 115 12.43 -5.05 -1.17
CA GLY A 115 12.85 -4.71 -2.52
C GLY A 115 13.29 -3.25 -2.69
N ARG A 116 12.76 -2.31 -1.92
CA ARG A 116 13.23 -0.91 -1.91
C ARG A 116 14.57 -0.73 -1.22
N LEU A 117 14.86 -1.57 -0.20
CA LEU A 117 16.11 -1.50 0.57
C LEU A 117 17.26 -2.27 -0.07
N TYR A 118 16.98 -3.41 -0.69
CA TYR A 118 18.00 -4.35 -1.21
C TYR A 118 18.09 -4.36 -2.74
N ASP A 119 17.18 -3.75 -3.46
CA ASP A 119 16.86 -3.84 -4.88
C ASP A 119 15.88 -4.97 -5.21
N MET A 120 15.00 -4.70 -6.18
CA MET A 120 13.91 -5.60 -6.54
C MET A 120 14.41 -6.91 -7.17
N SER A 121 15.39 -6.82 -8.07
CA SER A 121 15.96 -8.02 -8.72
C SER A 121 16.78 -8.84 -7.73
N GLU A 122 17.50 -8.18 -6.86
CA GLU A 122 18.34 -8.81 -5.86
C GLU A 122 17.51 -9.57 -4.81
N ILE A 123 16.41 -9.00 -4.30
CA ILE A 123 15.53 -9.71 -3.34
C ILE A 123 14.86 -10.92 -3.99
N MET A 124 14.46 -10.83 -5.27
CA MET A 124 13.91 -11.97 -6.02
C MET A 124 14.92 -13.11 -6.20
N MET A 125 16.21 -12.82 -6.27
CA MET A 125 17.25 -13.84 -6.29
C MET A 125 17.56 -14.35 -4.88
N LEU A 126 17.59 -13.45 -3.90
CA LEU A 126 17.98 -13.77 -2.52
C LEU A 126 17.08 -14.82 -1.88
N ILE A 127 15.78 -14.82 -2.17
CA ILE A 127 14.83 -15.83 -1.65
C ILE A 127 15.20 -17.27 -2.04
N TYR A 128 15.97 -17.46 -3.13
CA TYR A 128 16.45 -18.77 -3.59
C TYR A 128 17.89 -19.04 -3.19
N ILE A 129 18.75 -18.02 -3.20
CA ILE A 129 20.21 -18.16 -2.95
C ILE A 129 20.49 -18.23 -1.45
N ASN A 130 19.85 -17.37 -0.66
CA ASN A 130 19.99 -17.32 0.79
C ASN A 130 18.64 -16.96 1.46
N PRO A 131 17.72 -17.93 1.59
CA PRO A 131 16.41 -17.73 2.20
C PRO A 131 16.48 -17.19 3.63
N ASP A 132 17.50 -17.50 4.40
CA ASP A 132 17.66 -17.04 5.78
C ASP A 132 17.93 -15.54 5.83
N ALA A 133 18.81 -15.03 4.95
CA ALA A 133 19.03 -13.59 4.83
C ALA A 133 17.79 -12.86 4.33
N ALA A 134 17.05 -13.42 3.37
CA ALA A 134 15.78 -12.87 2.90
C ALA A 134 14.76 -12.78 4.05
N ASN A 135 14.59 -13.87 4.82
CA ASN A 135 13.70 -13.89 5.98
C ASN A 135 14.13 -12.89 7.07
N THR A 136 15.44 -12.72 7.30
CA THR A 136 15.97 -11.72 8.23
C THR A 136 15.55 -10.30 7.80
N LEU A 137 15.71 -9.95 6.54
CA LEU A 137 15.30 -8.64 6.00
C LEU A 137 13.79 -8.44 6.10
N LEU A 138 13.00 -9.44 5.67
CA LEU A 138 11.54 -9.41 5.72
C LEU A 138 11.02 -9.26 7.16
N ARG A 139 11.66 -9.92 8.13
CA ARG A 139 11.31 -9.78 9.55
C ARG A 139 11.55 -8.36 10.06
N LYS A 140 12.67 -7.73 9.70
CA LYS A 140 12.97 -6.33 10.04
C LYS A 140 11.97 -5.37 9.39
N CYS A 141 11.63 -5.57 8.13
CA CYS A 141 10.59 -4.78 7.43
C CYS A 141 9.22 -4.95 8.09
N SER A 142 8.81 -6.19 8.39
CA SER A 142 7.54 -6.50 9.03
C SER A 142 7.41 -5.88 10.42
N ASP A 143 8.49 -5.92 11.23
CA ASP A 143 8.52 -5.29 12.55
C ASP A 143 8.32 -3.77 12.48
N PHE A 144 9.01 -3.11 11.55
CA PHE A 144 8.82 -1.68 11.31
C PHE A 144 7.40 -1.35 10.89
N ILE A 145 6.85 -2.06 9.90
CA ILE A 145 5.50 -1.82 9.37
C ILE A 145 4.45 -2.07 10.45
N THR A 146 4.60 -3.12 11.27
CA THR A 146 3.70 -3.38 12.40
C THR A 146 3.63 -2.17 13.33
N ARG A 147 4.79 -1.65 13.76
CA ARG A 147 4.87 -0.47 14.63
C ARG A 147 4.29 0.78 13.96
N TYR A 148 4.54 0.94 12.67
CA TYR A 148 4.00 2.06 11.91
C TYR A 148 2.48 1.97 11.77
N CYS A 149 1.92 0.81 11.44
CA CYS A 149 0.47 0.60 11.40
C CYS A 149 -0.20 0.85 12.76
N MET A 150 0.42 0.45 13.87
CA MET A 150 -0.09 0.76 15.21
C MET A 150 -0.08 2.27 15.49
N ALA A 151 0.97 2.98 15.06
CA ALA A 151 1.02 4.44 15.18
C ALA A 151 -0.02 5.13 14.28
N LEU A 152 -0.25 4.64 13.05
CA LEU A 152 -1.32 5.11 12.18
C LEU A 152 -2.69 4.90 12.84
N LYS A 153 -2.96 3.72 13.39
CA LYS A 153 -4.19 3.42 14.14
C LYS A 153 -4.42 4.41 15.28
N ALA A 154 -3.37 4.75 16.02
CA ALA A 154 -3.41 5.73 17.11
C ALA A 154 -3.74 7.17 16.64
N THR A 155 -3.60 7.49 15.34
CA THR A 155 -4.03 8.78 14.77
C THR A 155 -5.55 8.94 14.65
N GLY A 156 -6.31 7.84 14.77
CA GLY A 156 -7.76 7.81 14.67
C GLY A 156 -8.29 7.48 13.27
N VAL A 157 -7.44 7.05 12.32
CA VAL A 157 -7.89 6.57 11.01
C VAL A 157 -8.59 5.20 11.14
N ASN A 158 -9.48 4.89 10.19
CA ASN A 158 -10.30 3.69 10.20
C ASN A 158 -9.61 2.45 9.59
N GLY A 159 -8.42 2.63 9.05
CA GLY A 159 -7.67 1.53 8.47
C GLY A 159 -6.45 1.99 7.69
N VAL A 160 -5.80 1.02 7.06
CA VAL A 160 -4.62 1.23 6.23
C VAL A 160 -4.75 0.47 4.91
N ILE A 161 -4.35 1.11 3.82
CA ILE A 161 -4.11 0.44 2.55
C ILE A 161 -2.64 0.04 2.53
N MET A 162 -2.37 -1.25 2.63
CA MET A 162 -1.03 -1.82 2.57
C MET A 162 -0.72 -2.23 1.14
N ALA A 163 0.23 -1.55 0.51
CA ALA A 163 0.61 -1.81 -0.88
C ALA A 163 1.78 -2.79 -0.97
N GLU A 164 1.52 -3.94 -1.60
CA GLU A 164 2.48 -5.04 -1.78
C GLU A 164 2.66 -5.39 -3.27
N PRO A 165 2.93 -4.41 -4.16
CA PRO A 165 2.97 -4.65 -5.60
C PRO A 165 4.07 -5.61 -6.03
N ALA A 166 5.20 -5.65 -5.32
CA ALA A 166 6.33 -6.51 -5.64
C ALA A 166 6.01 -8.00 -5.47
N ALA A 167 5.16 -8.35 -4.50
CA ALA A 167 4.72 -9.73 -4.31
C ALA A 167 3.95 -10.30 -5.50
N GLY A 168 3.34 -9.45 -6.33
CA GLY A 168 2.68 -9.87 -7.57
C GLY A 168 3.63 -10.40 -8.66
N LEU A 169 4.93 -10.21 -8.50
CA LEU A 169 5.96 -10.76 -9.38
C LEU A 169 6.35 -12.21 -9.03
N LEU A 170 5.94 -12.67 -7.86
CA LEU A 170 6.26 -14.00 -7.33
C LEU A 170 5.28 -15.06 -7.82
N SER A 171 5.67 -16.33 -7.69
CA SER A 171 4.73 -17.45 -7.76
C SER A 171 3.75 -17.39 -6.57
N ASN A 172 2.64 -18.13 -6.61
CA ASN A 172 1.73 -18.17 -5.46
C ASN A 172 2.40 -18.71 -4.20
N GLU A 173 3.25 -19.71 -4.35
CA GLU A 173 3.99 -20.33 -3.25
C GLU A 173 5.02 -19.36 -2.64
N ASP A 174 5.82 -18.69 -3.48
CA ASP A 174 6.78 -17.69 -3.00
C ASP A 174 6.08 -16.46 -2.42
N CYS A 175 4.97 -16.01 -3.03
CA CYS A 175 4.14 -14.93 -2.49
C CYS A 175 3.61 -15.31 -1.10
N LEU A 176 3.14 -16.54 -0.92
CA LEU A 176 2.70 -17.05 0.39
C LEU A 176 3.85 -16.99 1.40
N GLN A 177 5.01 -17.55 1.04
CA GLN A 177 6.15 -17.70 1.94
C GLN A 177 6.84 -16.37 2.28
N TYR A 178 7.09 -15.51 1.28
CA TYR A 178 7.94 -14.33 1.44
C TYR A 178 7.18 -13.00 1.54
N SER A 179 5.86 -13.01 1.36
CA SER A 179 5.00 -11.84 1.54
C SER A 179 3.84 -12.11 2.48
N SER A 180 2.94 -13.05 2.13
CA SER A 180 1.65 -13.21 2.80
C SER A 180 1.76 -13.63 4.26
N LEU A 181 2.72 -14.49 4.63
CA LEU A 181 2.96 -14.88 6.02
C LEU A 181 3.32 -13.66 6.89
N PHE A 182 4.17 -12.78 6.39
CA PHE A 182 4.56 -11.55 7.11
C PHE A 182 3.41 -10.54 7.18
N VAL A 183 2.66 -10.38 6.10
CA VAL A 183 1.46 -9.52 6.07
C VAL A 183 0.40 -10.02 7.05
N LYS A 184 0.17 -11.35 7.11
CA LYS A 184 -0.74 -11.98 8.05
C LYS A 184 -0.38 -11.67 9.50
N GLU A 185 0.89 -11.81 9.87
CA GLU A 185 1.36 -11.48 11.22
C GLU A 185 1.14 -10.01 11.59
N ILE A 186 1.24 -9.10 10.61
CA ILE A 186 0.92 -7.68 10.82
C ILE A 186 -0.58 -7.52 11.04
N ILE A 187 -1.41 -8.10 10.16
CA ILE A 187 -2.87 -8.02 10.21
C ILE A 187 -3.39 -8.52 11.56
N GLU A 188 -2.92 -9.69 12.03
CA GLU A 188 -3.32 -10.27 13.32
C GLU A 188 -3.02 -9.35 14.51
N LYS A 189 -2.04 -8.44 14.40
CA LYS A 189 -1.69 -7.49 15.47
C LYS A 189 -2.44 -6.16 15.38
N VAL A 190 -2.83 -5.72 14.17
CA VAL A 190 -3.31 -4.35 13.99
C VAL A 190 -4.80 -4.27 13.62
N GLN A 191 -5.34 -5.27 12.90
CA GLN A 191 -6.73 -5.27 12.44
C GLN A 191 -7.69 -5.64 13.58
N ASP A 192 -8.78 -4.89 13.69
CA ASP A 192 -9.90 -5.19 14.58
C ASP A 192 -11.20 -4.57 14.03
N GLU A 193 -12.26 -4.54 14.84
CA GLU A 193 -13.57 -3.99 14.46
C GLU A 193 -13.56 -2.49 14.11
N HIS A 194 -12.49 -1.75 14.45
CA HIS A 194 -12.37 -0.31 14.23
C HIS A 194 -11.22 0.06 13.28
N PHE A 195 -10.39 -0.91 12.91
CA PHE A 195 -9.24 -0.68 12.04
C PHE A 195 -9.08 -1.80 11.01
N ALA A 196 -9.42 -1.51 9.77
CA ALA A 196 -9.36 -2.45 8.66
C ALA A 196 -8.01 -2.38 7.91
N VAL A 197 -7.49 -3.53 7.49
CA VAL A 197 -6.38 -3.58 6.52
C VAL A 197 -6.94 -3.89 5.14
N VAL A 198 -6.64 -3.03 4.17
CA VAL A 198 -6.87 -3.26 2.75
C VAL A 198 -5.56 -3.68 2.12
N LEU A 199 -5.44 -4.94 1.72
CA LEU A 199 -4.24 -5.41 1.02
C LEU A 199 -4.32 -5.08 -0.46
N HIS A 200 -3.42 -4.24 -0.95
CA HIS A 200 -3.34 -3.83 -2.35
C HIS A 200 -2.18 -4.51 -3.07
N ASN A 201 -2.47 -5.21 -4.17
CA ASN A 201 -1.46 -5.77 -5.05
C ASN A 201 -1.82 -5.54 -6.52
N CYS A 202 -1.31 -4.44 -7.10
CA CYS A 202 -1.49 -4.12 -8.53
C CYS A 202 -0.57 -4.95 -9.45
N GLY A 203 0.41 -5.65 -8.90
CA GLY A 203 1.29 -6.57 -9.65
C GLY A 203 0.65 -7.95 -9.91
N ASN A 204 -0.36 -8.33 -9.13
CA ASN A 204 -1.03 -9.61 -9.27
C ASN A 204 -1.75 -9.73 -10.62
N THR A 205 -1.41 -10.76 -11.38
CA THR A 205 -2.01 -11.11 -12.68
C THR A 205 -2.99 -12.28 -12.60
N GLY A 206 -3.35 -12.70 -11.37
CA GLY A 206 -4.19 -13.86 -11.06
C GLY A 206 -3.46 -14.99 -10.33
N ASN A 207 -2.14 -15.01 -10.37
CA ASN A 207 -1.33 -16.08 -9.80
C ASN A 207 -1.07 -15.98 -8.28
N CYS A 208 -1.36 -14.85 -7.66
CA CYS A 208 -1.11 -14.64 -6.21
C CYS A 208 -2.39 -14.40 -5.39
N THR A 209 -3.57 -14.57 -5.97
CA THR A 209 -4.84 -14.25 -5.29
C THR A 209 -5.04 -15.09 -4.03
N GLN A 210 -4.76 -16.40 -4.09
CA GLN A 210 -4.88 -17.29 -2.92
C GLN A 210 -3.91 -16.91 -1.80
N ALA A 211 -2.66 -16.58 -2.16
CA ALA A 211 -1.68 -16.09 -1.19
C ALA A 211 -2.13 -14.77 -0.54
N MET A 212 -2.71 -13.84 -1.31
CA MET A 212 -3.29 -12.61 -0.76
C MET A 212 -4.42 -12.92 0.22
N VAL A 213 -5.37 -13.77 -0.15
CA VAL A 213 -6.52 -14.14 0.68
C VAL A 213 -6.09 -14.81 1.98
N TYR A 214 -5.02 -15.60 1.96
CA TYR A 214 -4.47 -16.24 3.15
C TYR A 214 -4.08 -15.25 4.26
N THR A 215 -3.83 -13.98 3.93
CA THR A 215 -3.45 -12.95 4.91
C THR A 215 -4.57 -12.60 5.89
N GLY A 216 -5.83 -12.80 5.54
CA GLY A 216 -6.98 -12.45 6.37
C GLY A 216 -7.27 -10.95 6.43
N ALA A 217 -6.87 -10.19 5.39
CA ALA A 217 -7.21 -8.78 5.28
C ALA A 217 -8.73 -8.57 5.17
N ALA A 218 -9.24 -7.46 5.70
CA ALA A 218 -10.66 -7.10 5.61
C ALA A 218 -11.09 -6.78 4.18
N ALA A 219 -10.15 -6.34 3.33
CA ALA A 219 -10.39 -6.07 1.92
C ALA A 219 -9.14 -6.34 1.07
N TYR A 220 -9.39 -6.68 -0.19
CA TYR A 220 -8.35 -6.93 -1.21
C TYR A 220 -8.57 -5.99 -2.39
N HIS A 221 -7.58 -5.17 -2.69
CA HIS A 221 -7.62 -4.25 -3.83
C HIS A 221 -6.71 -4.76 -4.95
N PHE A 222 -7.32 -5.04 -6.10
CA PHE A 222 -6.65 -5.62 -7.25
C PHE A 222 -6.33 -4.56 -8.31
N GLY A 223 -5.21 -4.74 -9.01
CA GLY A 223 -4.86 -3.94 -10.18
C GLY A 223 -5.61 -4.40 -11.44
N ASN A 224 -5.49 -3.61 -12.49
CA ASN A 224 -6.20 -3.83 -13.77
C ASN A 224 -5.71 -5.04 -14.59
N LYS A 225 -4.71 -5.77 -14.12
CA LYS A 225 -4.14 -6.94 -14.83
C LYS A 225 -4.89 -8.24 -14.58
N ILE A 226 -5.78 -8.29 -13.58
CA ILE A 226 -6.61 -9.46 -13.27
C ILE A 226 -8.07 -9.18 -13.65
N LYS A 227 -8.80 -10.20 -14.07
CA LYS A 227 -10.25 -10.12 -14.22
C LYS A 227 -10.91 -10.24 -12.85
N MET A 228 -11.78 -9.27 -12.51
CA MET A 228 -12.41 -9.24 -11.19
C MET A 228 -13.30 -10.47 -10.93
N GLU A 229 -13.99 -11.01 -11.94
CA GLU A 229 -14.78 -12.24 -11.80
C GLU A 229 -13.91 -13.47 -11.44
N GLU A 230 -12.63 -13.46 -11.78
CA GLU A 230 -11.70 -14.53 -11.40
C GLU A 230 -11.24 -14.34 -9.96
N ALA A 231 -10.84 -13.13 -9.60
CA ALA A 231 -10.45 -12.80 -8.24
C ALA A 231 -11.59 -13.03 -7.22
N LEU A 232 -12.82 -12.64 -7.59
CA LEU A 232 -14.00 -12.76 -6.73
C LEU A 232 -14.43 -14.21 -6.44
N LYS A 233 -14.01 -15.18 -7.26
CA LYS A 233 -14.21 -16.60 -6.95
C LYS A 233 -13.34 -17.11 -5.81
N GLU A 234 -12.23 -16.42 -5.56
CA GLU A 234 -11.25 -16.82 -4.57
C GLU A 234 -11.35 -15.97 -3.28
N VAL A 235 -11.88 -14.74 -3.37
CA VAL A 235 -12.07 -13.85 -2.21
C VAL A 235 -13.28 -14.31 -1.39
N PRO A 236 -13.14 -14.54 -0.08
CA PRO A 236 -14.24 -14.90 0.80
C PRO A 236 -15.33 -13.83 0.81
N THR A 237 -16.60 -14.24 0.96
CA THR A 237 -17.75 -13.32 0.92
C THR A 237 -17.86 -12.37 2.11
N ASP A 238 -17.09 -12.61 3.17
CA ASP A 238 -16.94 -11.76 4.35
C ASP A 238 -15.78 -10.75 4.26
N ALA A 239 -15.03 -10.78 3.14
CA ALA A 239 -14.00 -9.79 2.82
C ALA A 239 -14.39 -9.01 1.56
N LEU A 240 -14.08 -7.71 1.51
CA LEU A 240 -14.34 -6.89 0.34
C LEU A 240 -13.31 -7.15 -0.77
N ALA A 241 -13.76 -7.23 -2.01
CA ALA A 241 -12.91 -7.17 -3.18
C ALA A 241 -13.10 -5.82 -3.89
N MET A 242 -12.01 -5.14 -4.21
CA MET A 242 -11.98 -3.79 -4.73
C MET A 242 -11.14 -3.70 -6.00
N GLY A 243 -11.49 -2.77 -6.87
CA GLY A 243 -10.76 -2.51 -8.12
C GLY A 243 -11.70 -2.63 -9.31
N ASN A 244 -11.26 -2.66 -10.59
CA ASN A 244 -9.86 -2.55 -11.00
C ASN A 244 -9.77 -1.83 -12.35
N LEU A 245 -10.42 -0.67 -12.44
CA LEU A 245 -10.30 0.17 -13.64
C LEU A 245 -8.86 0.63 -13.83
N ASP A 246 -8.40 0.64 -15.09
CA ASP A 246 -7.01 0.99 -15.43
C ASP A 246 -6.72 2.47 -15.06
N PRO A 247 -5.73 2.73 -14.18
CA PRO A 247 -5.43 4.09 -13.75
C PRO A 247 -4.83 4.97 -14.85
N VAL A 248 -4.23 4.39 -15.87
CA VAL A 248 -3.61 5.14 -16.96
C VAL A 248 -4.57 5.32 -18.12
N SER A 249 -5.04 4.23 -18.72
CA SER A 249 -5.89 4.31 -19.92
C SER A 249 -7.27 4.90 -19.64
N LEU A 250 -7.84 4.66 -18.45
CA LEU A 250 -9.17 5.16 -18.09
C LEU A 250 -9.12 6.45 -17.26
N PHE A 251 -8.42 6.46 -16.09
CA PHE A 251 -8.44 7.64 -15.22
C PHE A 251 -7.63 8.81 -15.77
N LYS A 252 -6.48 8.57 -16.40
CA LYS A 252 -5.61 9.63 -16.89
C LYS A 252 -5.91 10.05 -18.32
N MET A 253 -6.25 9.10 -19.21
CA MET A 253 -6.28 9.32 -20.66
C MET A 253 -7.67 9.34 -21.26
N ALA A 254 -8.67 8.65 -20.67
CA ALA A 254 -10.00 8.56 -21.22
C ALA A 254 -10.87 9.78 -20.89
N GLY A 255 -11.89 9.99 -21.73
CA GLY A 255 -12.96 10.95 -21.44
C GLY A 255 -14.03 10.38 -20.50
N PRO A 256 -14.94 11.25 -19.99
CA PRO A 256 -15.95 10.84 -19.01
C PRO A 256 -16.89 9.72 -19.50
N GLU A 257 -17.28 9.70 -20.76
CA GLU A 257 -18.19 8.67 -21.31
C GLU A 257 -17.50 7.29 -21.34
N THR A 258 -16.25 7.22 -21.79
CA THR A 258 -15.48 5.96 -21.80
C THR A 258 -15.26 5.42 -20.36
N MET A 259 -14.98 6.30 -19.41
CA MET A 259 -14.87 5.96 -17.99
C MET A 259 -16.20 5.41 -17.46
N LYS A 260 -17.31 6.06 -17.78
CA LYS A 260 -18.65 5.63 -17.38
C LYS A 260 -19.00 4.25 -17.95
N GLU A 261 -18.77 4.05 -19.23
CA GLU A 261 -19.01 2.75 -19.89
C GLU A 261 -18.20 1.63 -19.26
N ALA A 262 -16.88 1.84 -19.04
CA ALA A 262 -16.01 0.88 -18.38
C ALA A 262 -16.45 0.57 -16.93
N THR A 263 -16.90 1.59 -16.21
CA THR A 263 -17.43 1.43 -14.85
C THR A 263 -18.70 0.59 -14.85
N LEU A 264 -19.66 0.89 -15.73
CA LEU A 264 -20.91 0.14 -15.85
C LEU A 264 -20.67 -1.32 -16.25
N GLN A 265 -19.72 -1.56 -17.16
CA GLN A 265 -19.34 -2.91 -17.56
C GLN A 265 -18.74 -3.69 -16.39
N LEU A 266 -17.85 -3.07 -15.61
CA LEU A 266 -17.26 -3.71 -14.42
C LEU A 266 -18.35 -4.06 -13.40
N LEU A 267 -19.25 -3.13 -13.10
CA LEU A 267 -20.35 -3.35 -12.16
C LEU A 267 -21.32 -4.45 -12.63
N GLU A 268 -21.56 -4.57 -13.94
CA GLU A 268 -22.41 -5.64 -14.46
C GLU A 268 -21.73 -7.01 -14.37
N THR A 269 -20.43 -7.10 -14.68
CA THR A 269 -19.69 -8.38 -14.57
C THR A 269 -19.51 -8.84 -13.12
N THR A 270 -19.47 -7.92 -12.16
CA THR A 270 -19.31 -8.23 -10.74
C THR A 270 -20.63 -8.30 -9.96
N ARG A 271 -21.76 -8.02 -10.60
CA ARG A 271 -23.09 -7.90 -9.98
C ARG A 271 -23.54 -9.08 -9.12
N ALA A 272 -23.08 -10.29 -9.47
CA ALA A 272 -23.41 -11.52 -8.73
C ALA A 272 -22.66 -11.65 -7.38
N TYR A 273 -21.68 -10.81 -7.14
CA TYR A 273 -20.79 -10.88 -5.97
C TYR A 273 -21.13 -9.78 -4.96
N PRO A 274 -21.72 -10.10 -3.81
CA PRO A 274 -22.19 -9.10 -2.84
C PRO A 274 -21.04 -8.37 -2.12
N ASN A 275 -19.83 -8.87 -2.24
CA ASN A 275 -18.62 -8.34 -1.60
C ASN A 275 -17.71 -7.54 -2.56
N PHE A 276 -18.24 -7.16 -3.75
CA PHE A 276 -17.54 -6.25 -4.65
C PHE A 276 -17.96 -4.80 -4.42
#